data_196a0a08ec67b5bd8cd9ff7d51cae4ad
#
_entry.id   196a0a08ec67b5bd8cd9ff7d51cae4ad
#
_cell.length_a   1.000
_cell.length_b   1.000
_cell.length_c   1.000
_cell.angle_alpha   90.00
_cell.angle_beta   90.00
_cell.angle_gamma   90.00
#
_symmetry.space_group_name_H-M   'P 1'
#
loop_
_entity.id
_entity.type
_entity.pdbx_description
1 polymer ?
#
loop_
_entity_poly.entity_id
_entity_poly.type
_entity_poly.pdbx_seq_one_letter_code
_entity_poly.pdbx_strand_id
1 'polypeptide(L)'
;KYEARNVLESPSFGFTGISGINLFALADSGLEVTLEDDNPRRLELIRNLWHTMDRSFTARHNPDFRRLDYPDRAFDLSFSFSALWFVPDLKAFLSELSRVTAKAIFISVPNRSGLGYKMQLKDYSAEKYPDLRLGNIDPPSIIRLLKNLGWKLAESGCFDCPPWPDIGMTKEELLAKWLPGRLLPKKLSQPKEEEGETLSILSYYSGDDPGFADRMRSYQWLENAAPEALKRVWAHHFRMVFER
;
A
#
# COMPACT_ATOMS: atom_id res chain seq x y z
N LYS A 1 5.37 -6.88 19.43
CA LYS A 1 5.78 -5.60 20.08
C LYS A 1 4.58 -4.92 20.74
N TYR A 2 3.43 -4.84 20.06
CA TYR A 2 2.29 -4.04 20.52
C TYR A 2 1.22 -4.83 21.28
N GLU A 3 1.29 -6.16 21.32
CA GLU A 3 0.25 -7.03 21.91
C GLU A 3 -1.16 -6.59 21.46
N ALA A 4 -1.31 -6.41 20.15
CA ALA A 4 -2.52 -5.90 19.56
C ALA A 4 -3.58 -7.00 19.43
N ARG A 5 -4.84 -6.62 19.59
CA ARG A 5 -6.00 -7.50 19.40
C ARG A 5 -6.79 -7.17 18.17
N ASN A 6 -6.80 -5.90 17.78
CA ASN A 6 -7.57 -5.42 16.66
C ASN A 6 -6.83 -4.35 15.85
N VAL A 7 -7.22 -4.22 14.59
CA VAL A 7 -6.63 -3.27 13.65
C VAL A 7 -7.70 -2.68 12.74
N LEU A 8 -7.60 -1.37 12.49
CA LEU A 8 -8.38 -0.64 11.50
C LEU A 8 -7.53 -0.37 10.27
N GLU A 9 -7.98 -0.74 9.08
CA GLU A 9 -7.47 -0.21 7.81
C GLU A 9 -8.42 0.86 7.29
N SER A 10 -7.94 2.09 7.15
CA SER A 10 -8.71 3.22 6.65
C SER A 10 -7.80 4.22 5.92
N PRO A 11 -8.13 4.63 4.71
CA PRO A 11 -8.99 3.93 3.74
C PRO A 11 -8.39 2.58 3.30
N SER A 12 -9.22 1.63 2.88
CA SER A 12 -8.77 0.32 2.40
C SER A 12 -8.34 0.32 0.93
N PHE A 13 -8.46 1.43 0.24
CA PHE A 13 -8.14 1.59 -1.17
C PHE A 13 -6.95 2.50 -1.40
N GLY A 14 -6.02 2.01 -2.22
CA GLY A 14 -4.92 2.79 -2.78
C GLY A 14 -4.62 2.33 -4.21
N PHE A 15 -3.59 2.88 -4.83
CA PHE A 15 -3.15 2.45 -6.19
C PHE A 15 -2.38 1.14 -6.18
N THR A 16 -2.28 0.45 -5.08
CA THR A 16 -1.43 -0.73 -4.95
C THR A 16 -2.25 -1.99 -4.83
N GLY A 17 -2.02 -2.89 -5.77
CA GLY A 17 -2.49 -4.27 -5.69
C GLY A 17 -4.02 -4.43 -5.60
N ILE A 18 -4.42 -5.45 -4.89
CA ILE A 18 -5.83 -5.81 -4.68
C ILE A 18 -6.30 -5.16 -3.39
N SER A 19 -7.37 -4.37 -3.45
CA SER A 19 -7.96 -3.72 -2.28
C SER A 19 -8.36 -4.75 -1.21
N GLY A 20 -8.03 -4.43 0.05
CA GLY A 20 -8.47 -5.18 1.21
C GLY A 20 -7.64 -6.41 1.58
N ILE A 21 -6.53 -6.72 0.90
CA ILE A 21 -5.67 -7.88 1.24
C ILE A 21 -4.53 -7.54 2.22
N ASN A 22 -4.27 -6.27 2.45
CA ASN A 22 -3.11 -5.82 3.23
C ASN A 22 -3.05 -6.43 4.64
N LEU A 23 -4.21 -6.70 5.22
CA LEU A 23 -4.32 -7.19 6.60
C LEU A 23 -4.58 -8.71 6.71
N PHE A 24 -4.53 -9.47 5.60
CA PHE A 24 -4.70 -10.92 5.66
C PHE A 24 -3.76 -11.59 6.66
N ALA A 25 -2.47 -11.26 6.59
CA ALA A 25 -1.47 -11.81 7.50
C ALA A 25 -1.73 -11.48 8.98
N LEU A 26 -2.32 -10.31 9.26
CA LEU A 26 -2.70 -9.94 10.62
C LEU A 26 -3.96 -10.71 11.09
N ALA A 27 -4.93 -10.90 10.20
CA ALA A 27 -6.09 -11.76 10.48
C ALA A 27 -5.65 -13.21 10.75
N ASP A 28 -4.74 -13.77 9.95
CA ASP A 28 -4.16 -15.09 10.16
C ASP A 28 -3.38 -15.21 11.48
N SER A 29 -2.88 -14.07 11.98
CA SER A 29 -2.23 -13.98 13.31
C SER A 29 -3.23 -13.80 14.46
N GLY A 30 -4.53 -13.81 14.18
CA GLY A 30 -5.61 -13.74 15.17
C GLY A 30 -6.06 -12.32 15.54
N LEU A 31 -5.70 -11.28 14.79
CA LEU A 31 -6.21 -9.94 15.02
C LEU A 31 -7.63 -9.79 14.43
N GLU A 32 -8.50 -9.10 15.17
CA GLU A 32 -9.77 -8.63 14.62
C GLU A 32 -9.53 -7.48 13.63
N VAL A 33 -9.97 -7.64 12.39
CA VAL A 33 -9.75 -6.69 11.33
C VAL A 33 -11.02 -5.91 11.01
N THR A 34 -10.90 -4.59 10.93
CA THR A 34 -11.93 -3.69 10.40
C THR A 34 -11.38 -2.94 9.20
N LEU A 35 -12.13 -2.92 8.10
CA LEU A 35 -11.79 -2.20 6.88
C LEU A 35 -12.84 -1.14 6.59
N GLU A 36 -12.40 0.09 6.33
CA GLU A 36 -13.24 1.19 5.86
C GLU A 36 -12.96 1.55 4.42
N ASP A 37 -14.01 1.78 3.66
CA ASP A 37 -13.95 2.21 2.26
C ASP A 37 -15.09 3.17 1.94
N ASP A 38 -14.86 4.12 1.02
CA ASP A 38 -15.86 5.09 0.56
C ASP A 38 -16.75 4.53 -0.57
N ASN A 39 -16.41 3.39 -1.13
CA ASN A 39 -17.14 2.78 -2.23
C ASN A 39 -17.83 1.48 -1.77
N PRO A 40 -19.17 1.47 -1.65
CA PRO A 40 -19.91 0.29 -1.20
C PRO A 40 -19.73 -0.93 -2.12
N ARG A 41 -19.57 -0.70 -3.43
CA ARG A 41 -19.34 -1.79 -4.39
C ARG A 41 -17.96 -2.42 -4.19
N ARG A 42 -16.93 -1.61 -3.90
CA ARG A 42 -15.59 -2.13 -3.57
C ARG A 42 -15.61 -2.91 -2.26
N LEU A 43 -16.34 -2.44 -1.24
CA LEU A 43 -16.54 -3.20 0.00
C LEU A 43 -17.20 -4.56 -0.23
N GLU A 44 -18.15 -4.65 -1.15
CA GLU A 44 -18.77 -5.93 -1.51
C GLU A 44 -17.75 -6.88 -2.15
N LEU A 45 -16.92 -6.39 -3.07
CA LEU A 45 -15.83 -7.18 -3.65
C LEU A 45 -14.84 -7.66 -2.60
N ILE A 46 -14.48 -6.79 -1.65
CA ILE A 46 -13.59 -7.16 -0.53
C ILE A 46 -14.25 -8.24 0.35
N ARG A 47 -15.54 -8.12 0.68
CA ARG A 47 -16.27 -9.15 1.45
C ARG A 47 -16.23 -10.51 0.74
N ASN A 48 -16.51 -10.52 -0.57
CA ASN A 48 -16.48 -11.73 -1.36
C ASN A 48 -15.08 -12.36 -1.37
N LEU A 49 -14.03 -11.53 -1.52
CA LEU A 49 -12.65 -11.98 -1.48
C LEU A 49 -12.31 -12.62 -0.13
N TRP A 50 -12.60 -11.94 0.99
CA TRP A 50 -12.32 -12.45 2.32
C TRP A 50 -13.08 -13.76 2.61
N HIS A 51 -14.34 -13.82 2.19
CA HIS A 51 -15.15 -15.03 2.33
C HIS A 51 -14.58 -16.19 1.50
N THR A 52 -14.18 -15.93 0.24
CA THR A 52 -13.55 -16.94 -0.61
C THR A 52 -12.24 -17.48 -0.02
N MET A 53 -11.53 -16.64 0.71
CA MET A 53 -10.28 -17.01 1.40
C MET A 53 -10.50 -17.57 2.82
N ASP A 54 -11.75 -17.87 3.19
CA ASP A 54 -12.12 -18.37 4.53
C ASP A 54 -11.64 -17.47 5.68
N ARG A 55 -11.78 -16.16 5.51
CA ARG A 55 -11.41 -15.14 6.48
C ARG A 55 -12.57 -14.23 6.80
N SER A 56 -12.59 -13.68 8.01
CA SER A 56 -13.61 -12.75 8.47
C SER A 56 -13.01 -11.37 8.79
N PHE A 57 -13.79 -10.33 8.56
CA PHE A 57 -13.49 -8.96 8.95
C PHE A 57 -14.77 -8.15 9.12
N THR A 58 -14.68 -6.99 9.75
CA THR A 58 -15.76 -6.00 9.81
C THR A 58 -15.60 -4.99 8.67
N ALA A 59 -16.60 -4.89 7.79
CA ALA A 59 -16.62 -3.90 6.71
C ALA A 59 -17.45 -2.67 7.10
N ARG A 60 -16.91 -1.48 6.91
CA ARG A 60 -17.57 -0.19 7.16
C ARG A 60 -17.52 0.70 5.92
N HIS A 61 -18.66 1.21 5.54
CA HIS A 61 -18.75 2.26 4.50
C HIS A 61 -18.56 3.62 5.17
N ASN A 62 -17.56 4.39 4.70
CA ASN A 62 -17.29 5.74 5.17
C ASN A 62 -17.10 6.66 3.96
N PRO A 63 -18.07 7.55 3.67
CA PRO A 63 -18.09 8.28 2.41
C PRO A 63 -17.06 9.41 2.29
N ASP A 64 -16.46 9.89 3.39
CA ASP A 64 -15.57 11.05 3.33
C ASP A 64 -14.36 11.04 4.27
N PHE A 65 -14.25 10.07 5.16
CA PHE A 65 -13.15 9.88 6.11
C PHE A 65 -12.84 11.05 7.06
N ARG A 66 -13.60 12.16 7.02
CA ARG A 66 -13.43 13.29 7.96
C ARG A 66 -13.84 12.94 9.37
N ARG A 67 -14.65 11.88 9.50
CA ARG A 67 -15.08 11.32 10.78
C ARG A 67 -14.99 9.79 10.71
N LEU A 68 -14.42 9.19 11.72
CA LEU A 68 -14.41 7.76 11.94
C LEU A 68 -15.43 7.42 13.05
N ASP A 69 -16.47 6.69 12.70
CA ASP A 69 -17.59 6.42 13.63
C ASP A 69 -17.26 5.29 14.62
N TYR A 70 -16.23 5.54 15.42
CA TYR A 70 -15.78 4.65 16.49
C TYR A 70 -15.50 5.46 17.76
N PRO A 71 -15.57 4.80 18.95
CA PRO A 71 -15.10 5.40 20.19
C PRO A 71 -13.61 5.75 20.16
N ASP A 72 -13.20 6.59 21.10
CA ASP A 72 -11.78 6.89 21.30
C ASP A 72 -11.03 5.59 21.65
N ARG A 73 -9.84 5.42 21.01
CA ARG A 73 -8.98 4.25 21.25
C ARG A 73 -9.65 2.90 21.01
N ALA A 74 -10.62 2.84 20.09
CA ALA A 74 -11.32 1.59 19.74
C ALA A 74 -10.39 0.53 19.15
N PHE A 75 -9.30 0.97 18.50
CA PHE A 75 -8.36 0.07 17.86
C PHE A 75 -6.97 0.17 18.49
N ASP A 76 -6.34 -0.99 18.67
CA ASP A 76 -4.94 -1.06 19.10
C ASP A 76 -4.02 -0.49 18.02
N LEU A 77 -4.27 -0.86 16.76
CA LEU A 77 -3.49 -0.45 15.60
C LEU A 77 -4.39 0.20 14.55
N SER A 78 -3.81 1.16 13.82
CA SER A 78 -4.39 1.64 12.56
C SER A 78 -3.39 1.56 11.43
N PHE A 79 -3.92 1.29 10.25
CA PHE A 79 -3.15 1.02 9.04
C PHE A 79 -3.72 1.82 7.87
N SER A 80 -2.86 2.50 7.12
CA SER A 80 -3.22 3.18 5.88
C SER A 80 -2.12 2.95 4.85
N PHE A 81 -2.46 2.26 3.75
CA PHE A 81 -1.49 1.87 2.73
C PHE A 81 -1.77 2.55 1.40
N SER A 82 -0.93 3.52 1.05
CA SER A 82 -0.97 4.26 -0.22
C SER A 82 -2.35 4.84 -0.58
N ALA A 83 -3.14 5.21 0.43
CA ALA A 83 -4.52 5.66 0.27
C ALA A 83 -4.73 7.15 0.60
N LEU A 84 -3.77 7.80 1.27
CA LEU A 84 -3.96 9.17 1.79
C LEU A 84 -4.24 10.22 0.71
N TRP A 85 -3.78 10.03 -0.50
CA TRP A 85 -4.06 10.97 -1.60
C TRP A 85 -5.54 11.01 -2.03
N PHE A 86 -6.37 10.04 -1.60
CA PHE A 86 -7.81 10.03 -1.82
C PHE A 86 -8.62 10.63 -0.66
N VAL A 87 -7.96 10.93 0.46
CA VAL A 87 -8.62 11.52 1.63
C VAL A 87 -8.94 12.99 1.35
N PRO A 88 -10.19 13.44 1.51
CA PRO A 88 -10.59 14.80 1.21
C PRO A 88 -9.91 15.86 2.09
N ASP A 89 -9.74 15.56 3.38
CA ASP A 89 -9.09 16.43 4.38
C ASP A 89 -8.11 15.60 5.22
N LEU A 90 -6.83 15.71 4.89
CA LEU A 90 -5.77 14.97 5.57
C LEU A 90 -5.70 15.27 7.07
N LYS A 91 -5.89 16.55 7.45
CA LYS A 91 -5.81 16.97 8.86
C LYS A 91 -6.95 16.40 9.67
N ALA A 92 -8.17 16.49 9.16
CA ALA A 92 -9.35 15.92 9.81
C ALA A 92 -9.20 14.39 9.92
N PHE A 93 -8.82 13.72 8.85
CA PHE A 93 -8.61 12.28 8.84
C PHE A 93 -7.55 11.84 9.86
N LEU A 94 -6.36 12.44 9.87
CA LEU A 94 -5.30 12.08 10.80
C LEU A 94 -5.66 12.37 12.25
N SER A 95 -6.49 13.40 12.51
CA SER A 95 -7.02 13.69 13.85
C SER A 95 -7.95 12.56 14.31
N GLU A 96 -8.85 12.11 13.45
CA GLU A 96 -9.76 11.00 13.76
C GLU A 96 -9.00 9.67 13.89
N LEU A 97 -8.08 9.38 12.96
CA LEU A 97 -7.23 8.19 13.05
C LEU A 97 -6.45 8.15 14.37
N SER A 98 -5.90 9.32 14.77
CA SER A 98 -5.25 9.51 16.08
C SER A 98 -6.19 9.28 17.26
N ARG A 99 -7.44 9.73 17.17
CA ARG A 99 -8.44 9.60 18.23
C ARG A 99 -8.83 8.14 18.45
N VAL A 100 -9.08 7.41 17.36
CA VAL A 100 -9.56 6.03 17.43
C VAL A 100 -8.47 5.00 17.69
N THR A 101 -7.17 5.39 17.60
CA THR A 101 -6.03 4.48 17.75
C THR A 101 -5.40 4.59 19.14
N ALA A 102 -5.13 3.43 19.76
CA ALA A 102 -4.57 3.36 21.10
C ALA A 102 -3.03 3.24 21.14
N LYS A 103 -2.41 2.40 20.29
CA LYS A 103 -1.00 1.98 20.45
C LYS A 103 -0.09 2.42 19.31
N ALA A 104 -0.43 2.09 18.05
CA ALA A 104 0.41 2.45 16.92
C ALA A 104 -0.39 2.74 15.63
N ILE A 105 0.16 3.65 14.81
CA ILE A 105 -0.35 3.98 13.48
C ILE A 105 0.74 3.65 12.48
N PHE A 106 0.40 2.82 11.50
CA PHE A 106 1.21 2.56 10.31
C PHE A 106 0.66 3.34 9.12
N ILE A 107 1.51 4.12 8.49
CA ILE A 107 1.18 4.85 7.26
C ILE A 107 2.23 4.53 6.20
N SER A 108 1.78 4.07 5.05
CA SER A 108 2.58 3.99 3.83
C SER A 108 2.08 5.01 2.82
N VAL A 109 3.00 5.66 2.15
CA VAL A 109 2.74 6.57 1.02
C VAL A 109 3.66 6.22 -0.15
N PRO A 110 3.31 6.58 -1.38
CA PRO A 110 4.22 6.45 -2.50
C PRO A 110 5.53 7.17 -2.24
N ASN A 111 6.62 6.56 -2.65
CA ASN A 111 7.95 7.15 -2.53
C ASN A 111 8.13 8.27 -3.56
N ARG A 112 7.87 9.52 -3.19
CA ARG A 112 7.98 10.70 -4.05
C ARG A 112 9.38 10.93 -4.62
N SER A 113 10.41 10.38 -4.00
CA SER A 113 11.80 10.43 -4.50
C SER A 113 12.08 9.31 -5.50
N GLY A 114 11.22 8.29 -5.54
CA GLY A 114 11.38 7.09 -6.36
C GLY A 114 11.27 7.36 -7.86
N LEU A 115 11.99 6.56 -8.63
CA LEU A 115 11.97 6.63 -10.08
C LEU A 115 10.58 6.33 -10.64
N GLY A 116 9.91 5.29 -10.14
CA GLY A 116 8.56 4.90 -10.55
C GLY A 116 7.56 6.04 -10.37
N TYR A 117 7.52 6.65 -9.17
CA TYR A 117 6.64 7.79 -8.91
C TYR A 117 6.88 8.95 -9.88
N LYS A 118 8.16 9.32 -10.11
CA LYS A 118 8.50 10.44 -11.01
C LYS A 118 8.11 10.16 -12.45
N MET A 119 8.20 8.93 -12.91
CA MET A 119 7.80 8.54 -14.26
C MET A 119 6.28 8.55 -14.43
N GLN A 120 5.55 8.12 -13.40
CA GLN A 120 4.08 8.09 -13.40
C GLN A 120 3.45 9.47 -13.08
N LEU A 121 4.23 10.43 -12.59
CA LEU A 121 3.71 11.73 -12.14
C LEU A 121 2.93 12.48 -13.24
N LYS A 122 3.30 12.28 -14.50
CA LYS A 122 2.60 12.88 -15.66
C LYS A 122 1.18 12.33 -15.83
N ASP A 123 0.95 11.09 -15.38
CA ASP A 123 -0.35 10.42 -15.44
C ASP A 123 -1.27 10.83 -14.31
N TYR A 124 -0.73 11.46 -13.25
CA TYR A 124 -1.48 11.93 -12.09
C TYR A 124 -2.04 13.35 -12.32
N SER A 125 -2.71 13.55 -13.44
CA SER A 125 -3.34 14.83 -13.75
C SER A 125 -4.70 14.96 -13.06
N ALA A 126 -5.09 16.20 -12.72
CA ALA A 126 -6.41 16.48 -12.16
C ALA A 126 -7.55 16.13 -13.12
N GLU A 127 -7.30 16.08 -14.42
CA GLU A 127 -8.25 15.68 -15.46
C GLU A 127 -8.57 14.18 -15.36
N LYS A 128 -7.52 13.35 -15.18
CA LYS A 128 -7.66 11.89 -15.08
C LYS A 128 -8.06 11.42 -13.68
N TYR A 129 -7.61 12.14 -12.65
CA TYR A 129 -7.85 11.81 -11.25
C TYR A 129 -8.24 13.06 -10.45
N PRO A 130 -9.50 13.53 -10.56
CA PRO A 130 -9.93 14.80 -9.95
C PRO A 130 -9.83 14.80 -8.41
N ASP A 131 -9.95 13.62 -7.79
CA ASP A 131 -9.91 13.46 -6.34
C ASP A 131 -8.51 13.20 -5.78
N LEU A 132 -7.49 13.15 -6.65
CA LEU A 132 -6.13 12.86 -6.23
C LEU A 132 -5.45 14.10 -5.63
N ARG A 133 -5.05 13.98 -4.36
CA ARG A 133 -4.41 15.07 -3.60
C ARG A 133 -2.95 14.76 -3.33
N LEU A 134 -2.06 15.18 -4.26
CA LEU A 134 -0.61 14.92 -4.16
C LEU A 134 0.04 15.53 -2.90
N GLY A 135 -0.56 16.56 -2.32
CA GLY A 135 -0.09 17.14 -1.06
C GLY A 135 -0.26 16.23 0.16
N ASN A 136 -1.24 15.33 0.11
CA ASN A 136 -1.56 14.46 1.24
C ASN A 136 -0.54 13.31 1.45
N ILE A 137 0.31 13.06 0.47
CA ILE A 137 1.35 12.01 0.55
C ILE A 137 2.74 12.58 0.87
N ASP A 138 2.82 13.78 1.43
CA ASP A 138 4.08 14.41 1.83
C ASP A 138 4.50 13.94 3.24
N PRO A 139 5.57 13.10 3.38
CA PRO A 139 5.94 12.54 4.68
C PRO A 139 6.24 13.59 5.75
N PRO A 140 6.99 14.70 5.47
CA PRO A 140 7.19 15.76 6.47
C PRO A 140 5.89 16.35 7.02
N SER A 141 4.87 16.54 6.17
CA SER A 141 3.57 17.08 6.58
C SER A 141 2.80 16.10 7.45
N ILE A 142 2.77 14.80 7.09
CA ILE A 142 2.14 13.74 7.87
C ILE A 142 2.80 13.62 9.24
N ILE A 143 4.15 13.59 9.29
CA ILE A 143 4.92 13.48 10.53
C ILE A 143 4.62 14.67 11.43
N ARG A 144 4.59 15.89 10.90
CA ARG A 144 4.29 17.10 11.66
C ARG A 144 2.87 17.07 12.25
N LEU A 145 1.88 16.65 11.46
CA LEU A 145 0.49 16.56 11.91
C LEU A 145 0.34 15.55 13.05
N LEU A 146 0.88 14.35 12.92
CA LEU A 146 0.80 13.32 13.95
C LEU A 146 1.62 13.66 15.19
N LYS A 147 2.78 14.30 15.06
CA LYS A 147 3.53 14.82 16.21
C LYS A 147 2.73 15.85 17.00
N ASN A 148 2.02 16.75 16.33
CA ASN A 148 1.14 17.73 16.99
C ASN A 148 -0.04 17.08 17.72
N LEU A 149 -0.42 15.86 17.35
CA LEU A 149 -1.44 15.04 18.01
C LEU A 149 -0.87 14.11 19.10
N GLY A 150 0.42 14.27 19.44
CA GLY A 150 1.07 13.55 20.54
C GLY A 150 1.70 12.21 20.14
N TRP A 151 1.83 11.91 18.85
CA TRP A 151 2.49 10.71 18.36
C TRP A 151 3.99 10.91 18.17
N LYS A 152 4.79 9.88 18.47
CA LYS A 152 6.23 9.83 18.19
C LYS A 152 6.47 8.99 16.94
N LEU A 153 7.29 9.49 16.02
CA LEU A 153 7.76 8.69 14.91
C LEU A 153 8.77 7.66 15.45
N ALA A 154 8.39 6.40 15.46
CA ALA A 154 9.21 5.29 15.94
C ALA A 154 10.12 4.73 14.84
N GLU A 155 9.58 4.66 13.60
CA GLU A 155 10.32 4.12 12.46
C GLU A 155 9.87 4.80 11.18
N SER A 156 10.80 4.99 10.25
CA SER A 156 10.49 5.39 8.88
C SER A 156 11.56 4.90 7.92
N GLY A 157 11.19 4.66 6.67
CA GLY A 157 12.12 4.22 5.64
C GLY A 157 11.44 3.88 4.34
N CYS A 158 12.24 3.75 3.30
CA CYS A 158 11.78 3.23 2.02
C CYS A 158 11.66 1.72 2.09
N PHE A 159 10.67 1.15 1.44
CA PHE A 159 10.45 -0.29 1.36
C PHE A 159 9.73 -0.65 0.05
N ASP A 160 9.56 -1.94 -0.19
CA ASP A 160 9.06 -2.47 -1.44
C ASP A 160 10.02 -2.14 -2.58
N CYS A 161 11.19 -2.80 -2.51
CA CYS A 161 12.25 -2.68 -3.49
C CYS A 161 12.21 -3.88 -4.43
N PRO A 162 11.38 -3.86 -5.50
CA PRO A 162 11.32 -4.98 -6.43
C PRO A 162 12.64 -5.09 -7.21
N PRO A 163 12.94 -6.27 -7.77
CA PRO A 163 14.12 -6.45 -8.61
C PRO A 163 14.03 -5.65 -9.93
N TRP A 164 12.84 -5.17 -10.22
CA TRP A 164 12.54 -4.33 -11.37
C TRP A 164 11.66 -3.14 -10.93
N PRO A 165 12.00 -1.90 -11.30
CA PRO A 165 11.17 -0.76 -10.94
C PRO A 165 9.81 -0.88 -11.62
N ASP A 166 8.74 -0.76 -10.85
CA ASP A 166 7.40 -0.62 -11.41
C ASP A 166 7.23 0.82 -11.92
N ILE A 167 7.47 0.96 -13.20
CA ILE A 167 7.37 2.23 -13.92
C ILE A 167 6.14 2.26 -14.84
N GLY A 168 5.20 1.33 -14.63
CA GLY A 168 4.02 1.18 -15.49
C GLY A 168 4.34 0.61 -16.88
N MET A 169 5.53 0.04 -17.07
CA MET A 169 5.98 -0.59 -18.30
C MET A 169 6.60 -1.96 -17.98
N THR A 170 6.40 -2.92 -18.87
CA THR A 170 7.07 -4.21 -18.76
C THR A 170 8.59 -4.07 -19.00
N LYS A 171 9.38 -5.04 -18.55
CA LYS A 171 10.83 -5.07 -18.82
C LYS A 171 11.13 -4.99 -20.30
N GLU A 172 10.33 -5.68 -21.08
CA GLU A 172 10.39 -5.79 -22.53
C GLU A 172 10.14 -4.43 -23.18
N GLU A 173 9.11 -3.71 -22.77
CA GLU A 173 8.79 -2.37 -23.25
C GLU A 173 9.89 -1.37 -22.92
N LEU A 174 10.45 -1.44 -21.71
CA LEU A 174 11.54 -0.55 -21.31
C LEU A 174 12.81 -0.85 -22.12
N LEU A 175 13.17 -2.12 -22.28
CA LEU A 175 14.31 -2.54 -23.08
C LEU A 175 14.12 -2.14 -24.55
N ALA A 176 12.90 -2.29 -25.09
CA ALA A 176 12.59 -1.85 -26.46
C ALA A 176 12.73 -0.34 -26.63
N LYS A 177 12.43 0.44 -25.60
CA LYS A 177 12.53 1.91 -25.63
C LYS A 177 13.98 2.43 -25.50
N TRP A 178 14.84 1.69 -24.79
CA TRP A 178 16.20 2.13 -24.48
C TRP A 178 17.28 1.49 -25.35
N LEU A 179 17.01 0.34 -25.96
CA LEU A 179 17.93 -0.34 -26.86
C LEU A 179 17.58 -0.04 -28.31
N PRO A 180 18.58 0.33 -29.16
CA PRO A 180 18.36 0.40 -30.59
C PRO A 180 17.84 -0.94 -31.10
N GLY A 181 16.82 -0.93 -31.94
CA GLY A 181 16.10 -2.13 -32.42
C GLY A 181 16.95 -3.26 -33.02
N ARG A 182 18.22 -2.99 -33.33
CA ARG A 182 19.21 -3.98 -33.78
C ARG A 182 19.78 -4.87 -32.68
N LEU A 183 19.59 -4.51 -31.40
CA LEU A 183 20.13 -5.24 -30.24
C LEU A 183 19.05 -5.99 -29.45
N LEU A 184 17.79 -5.93 -29.88
CA LEU A 184 16.70 -6.68 -29.24
C LEU A 184 16.80 -8.16 -29.65
N PRO A 185 16.88 -9.10 -28.68
CA PRO A 185 16.75 -10.51 -28.98
C PRO A 185 15.42 -10.79 -29.69
N LYS A 186 15.44 -11.59 -30.76
CA LYS A 186 14.24 -11.95 -31.55
C LYS A 186 13.07 -12.52 -30.73
N LYS A 187 13.31 -13.02 -29.52
CA LYS A 187 12.30 -13.49 -28.56
C LYS A 187 11.50 -12.36 -27.88
N LEU A 188 12.01 -11.11 -27.90
CA LEU A 188 11.38 -9.94 -27.28
C LEU A 188 10.53 -9.12 -28.26
N SER A 189 10.56 -9.46 -29.55
CA SER A 189 9.84 -8.72 -30.58
C SER A 189 8.45 -9.26 -30.92
N GLN A 190 8.03 -10.35 -30.29
CA GLN A 190 6.65 -10.82 -30.39
C GLN A 190 5.89 -10.41 -29.13
N PRO A 191 4.73 -9.73 -29.23
CA PRO A 191 3.84 -9.58 -28.10
C PRO A 191 3.45 -11.01 -27.71
N LYS A 192 3.99 -11.48 -26.58
CA LYS A 192 3.35 -12.60 -25.88
C LYS A 192 2.00 -12.04 -25.45
N GLU A 193 0.92 -12.62 -25.97
CA GLU A 193 -0.29 -12.73 -25.18
C GLU A 193 0.17 -13.37 -23.89
N GLU A 194 0.36 -12.55 -22.88
CA GLU A 194 0.58 -13.02 -21.52
C GLU A 194 -0.73 -13.70 -21.09
N GLU A 195 -0.83 -15.01 -21.32
CA GLU A 195 -1.30 -15.86 -20.26
C GLU A 195 -0.32 -15.63 -19.11
N GLY A 196 -0.45 -14.44 -18.49
CA GLY A 196 0.37 -14.07 -17.37
C GLY A 196 0.07 -15.05 -16.27
N GLU A 197 1.02 -15.91 -15.93
CA GLU A 197 1.18 -16.31 -14.56
C GLU A 197 1.31 -15.01 -13.77
N THR A 198 0.18 -14.37 -13.51
CA THR A 198 0.06 -13.32 -12.52
C THR A 198 0.56 -13.99 -11.26
N LEU A 199 1.74 -13.56 -10.78
CA LEU A 199 2.23 -13.91 -9.46
C LEU A 199 1.16 -13.41 -8.48
N SER A 200 0.08 -14.19 -8.38
CA SER A 200 -1.07 -13.78 -7.60
C SER A 200 -0.78 -14.16 -6.16
N ILE A 201 -0.58 -13.15 -5.34
CA ILE A 201 -0.53 -13.34 -3.88
C ILE A 201 -1.78 -14.07 -3.37
N LEU A 202 -2.87 -14.05 -4.12
CA LEU A 202 -4.10 -14.77 -3.78
C LEU A 202 -3.88 -16.28 -3.80
N SER A 203 -3.11 -16.81 -4.76
CA SER A 203 -2.77 -18.24 -4.80
C SER A 203 -1.95 -18.69 -3.59
N TYR A 204 -1.15 -17.78 -2.99
CA TYR A 204 -0.49 -18.05 -1.72
C TYR A 204 -1.48 -18.14 -0.57
N TYR A 205 -2.40 -17.17 -0.47
CA TYR A 205 -3.38 -17.14 0.62
C TYR A 205 -4.48 -18.21 0.50
N SER A 206 -4.76 -18.71 -0.72
CA SER A 206 -5.66 -19.86 -0.93
C SER A 206 -4.97 -21.20 -0.67
N GLY A 207 -3.65 -21.22 -0.56
CA GLY A 207 -2.86 -22.45 -0.40
C GLY A 207 -2.51 -23.16 -1.71
N ASP A 208 -2.91 -22.62 -2.86
CA ASP A 208 -2.62 -23.19 -4.18
C ASP A 208 -1.14 -23.04 -4.57
N ASP A 209 -0.46 -22.03 -4.02
CA ASP A 209 0.96 -21.77 -4.26
C ASP A 209 1.73 -21.56 -2.94
N PRO A 210 2.01 -22.60 -2.17
CA PRO A 210 2.74 -22.50 -0.93
C PRO A 210 4.19 -22.04 -1.10
N GLY A 211 4.77 -22.23 -2.30
CA GLY A 211 6.13 -21.81 -2.63
C GLY A 211 6.28 -20.31 -2.93
N PHE A 212 5.19 -19.55 -3.03
CA PHE A 212 5.22 -18.12 -3.35
C PHE A 212 6.12 -17.32 -2.38
N ALA A 213 5.94 -17.53 -1.07
CA ALA A 213 6.72 -16.81 -0.06
C ALA A 213 8.22 -17.04 -0.19
N ASP A 214 8.65 -18.27 -0.49
CA ASP A 214 10.08 -18.61 -0.66
C ASP A 214 10.66 -17.98 -1.93
N ARG A 215 9.89 -17.95 -3.02
CA ARG A 215 10.29 -17.23 -4.23
C ARG A 215 10.42 -15.73 -3.97
N MET A 216 9.47 -15.13 -3.26
CA MET A 216 9.51 -13.70 -2.93
C MET A 216 10.67 -13.36 -1.99
N ARG A 217 11.03 -14.25 -1.05
CA ARG A 217 12.23 -14.05 -0.19
C ARG A 217 13.51 -13.90 -0.99
N SER A 218 13.62 -14.55 -2.15
CA SER A 218 14.80 -14.41 -3.01
C SER A 218 15.03 -12.97 -3.48
N TYR A 219 14.02 -12.12 -3.47
CA TYR A 219 14.10 -10.70 -3.83
C TYR A 219 14.35 -9.78 -2.64
N GLN A 220 14.19 -10.26 -1.40
CA GLN A 220 14.37 -9.45 -0.19
C GLN A 220 15.81 -8.94 0.02
N TRP A 221 16.78 -9.50 -0.69
CA TRP A 221 18.16 -9.03 -0.58
C TRP A 221 18.30 -7.55 -0.95
N LEU A 222 17.54 -7.06 -1.95
CA LEU A 222 17.49 -5.64 -2.32
C LEU A 222 16.96 -4.80 -1.15
N GLU A 223 15.89 -5.26 -0.51
CA GLU A 223 15.29 -4.57 0.63
C GLU A 223 16.22 -4.56 1.85
N ASN A 224 16.89 -5.69 2.14
CA ASN A 224 17.66 -5.87 3.34
C ASN A 224 19.10 -5.33 3.22
N ALA A 225 19.74 -5.47 2.06
CA ALA A 225 21.14 -5.16 1.85
C ALA A 225 21.42 -3.88 1.09
N ALA A 226 20.45 -3.32 0.38
CA ALA A 226 20.64 -2.10 -0.39
C ALA A 226 20.87 -0.88 0.52
N PRO A 227 21.83 0.00 0.20
CA PRO A 227 22.00 1.27 0.90
C PRO A 227 20.73 2.12 0.83
N GLU A 228 20.45 2.87 1.90
CA GLU A 228 19.26 3.74 1.97
C GLU A 228 19.18 4.75 0.79
N ALA A 229 20.31 5.22 0.29
CA ALA A 229 20.36 6.09 -0.89
C ALA A 229 19.80 5.41 -2.15
N LEU A 230 20.09 4.11 -2.33
CA LEU A 230 19.53 3.32 -3.43
C LEU A 230 18.04 3.05 -3.22
N LYS A 231 17.63 2.63 -2.01
CA LYS A 231 16.22 2.42 -1.68
C LYS A 231 15.38 3.67 -1.92
N ARG A 232 15.92 4.84 -1.56
CA ARG A 232 15.24 6.12 -1.79
C ARG A 232 14.90 6.39 -3.26
N VAL A 233 15.72 5.89 -4.19
CA VAL A 233 15.50 6.05 -5.65
C VAL A 233 14.68 4.90 -6.22
N TRP A 234 14.79 3.71 -5.65
CA TRP A 234 14.28 2.47 -6.25
C TRP A 234 12.97 1.99 -5.66
N ALA A 235 12.79 2.13 -4.34
CA ALA A 235 11.61 1.64 -3.65
C ALA A 235 10.32 2.36 -4.08
N HIS A 236 9.21 1.63 -4.07
CA HIS A 236 7.89 2.16 -4.43
C HIS A 236 7.27 2.99 -3.31
N HIS A 237 7.52 2.60 -2.07
CA HIS A 237 6.82 3.15 -0.93
C HIS A 237 7.76 3.72 0.13
N PHE A 238 7.22 4.66 0.91
CA PHE A 238 7.82 5.18 2.14
C PHE A 238 6.88 4.91 3.30
N ARG A 239 7.37 4.20 4.32
CA ARG A 239 6.60 3.87 5.54
C ARG A 239 6.94 4.79 6.69
N MET A 240 5.96 4.98 7.54
CA MET A 240 6.06 5.69 8.82
C MET A 240 5.28 4.90 9.86
N VAL A 241 5.92 4.62 10.99
CA VAL A 241 5.29 3.99 12.15
C VAL A 241 5.32 4.98 13.29
N PHE A 242 4.16 5.24 13.87
CA PHE A 242 3.99 6.15 14.99
C PHE A 242 3.53 5.40 16.22
N GLU A 243 4.03 5.79 17.39
CA GLU A 243 3.71 5.23 18.71
C GLU A 243 3.32 6.35 19.66
N ARG A 244 2.46 6.03 20.61
CA ARG A 244 2.16 6.90 21.77
C ARG A 244 3.06 6.61 22.94
#